data_a2d1800100e5ac6302780393a77ab360
#
_entry.id   a2d1800100e5ac6302780393a77ab360
#
_cell.length_a   1.000
_cell.length_b   1.000
_cell.length_c   1.000
_cell.angle_alpha   90.00
_cell.angle_beta   90.00
_cell.angle_gamma   90.00
#
_symmetry.space_group_name_H-M   'P 1'
#
loop_
_entity.id
_entity.type
_entity.pdbx_description
1 polymer ?
#
loop_
_entity_poly.entity_id
_entity_poly.type
_entity_poly.pdbx_seq_one_letter_code
_entity_poly.pdbx_strand_id
1 'polypeptide(L)'
;MSKKLVIVESPNKTKTISKYLGDDYKVVSSVGHIRDLSTTGKYGLGVNIDDHFKPDYVPIKGKKKIINELKKDVKDSSFVYLATDPDREGEAISWHLYDVLGLKDNYKRIVFNEITKDAIIKSFDSARLIDDNLVHSQETRRILDRIIGFRLSKLMQSKTGGKSAGRVQSVALKLIVDREREISAFKEEEYFEIDAYFKDFSAKLDSYKNKKVELKDENKAKEILSSLSNTFNIADITKKEKNKTAVYPFTTSTLQQLASTKLNFTSKKTMMLAQKLYEGISLANETVGLITYMRTDSVRLSEEFVGSTFKYIENNYGANYIGYVKKAKKTENVQDAHEAIRPTSILRTPESIKEYLSQDEYKLYKLIYERALSSLMKDAKVEVTSVTLYNNDYLFKTSGQVLVFDGYLKVYKDYESSEDKVLPSLDNYQNKEITAVKIEYSSHFTKPPLRYTESKLIKEMEELGIGRPSTYAKTIDTLKERDYVKVLDKKFVPTEVGIIITDKLQEFFKNIINVEYTKEMEDDLDKIAEGN
;
A
#
# COMPACT_ATOMS: atom_id res chain seq x y z
N MET A 1 -45.10 -13.99 6.14
CA MET A 1 -44.61 -13.43 4.87
C MET A 1 -43.21 -14.01 4.62
N SER A 2 -42.86 -14.34 3.37
CA SER A 2 -41.51 -14.80 3.03
C SER A 2 -40.53 -13.65 3.22
N LYS A 3 -39.39 -13.93 3.88
CA LYS A 3 -38.34 -12.93 4.14
C LYS A 3 -37.60 -12.58 2.86
N LYS A 4 -36.96 -11.39 2.81
CA LYS A 4 -35.96 -11.03 1.81
C LYS A 4 -34.62 -11.67 2.18
N LEU A 5 -33.91 -12.23 1.20
CA LEU A 5 -32.61 -12.88 1.40
C LEU A 5 -31.50 -11.92 1.08
N VAL A 6 -30.50 -11.82 1.97
CA VAL A 6 -29.25 -11.07 1.74
C VAL A 6 -28.10 -12.07 1.76
N ILE A 7 -27.35 -12.17 0.66
CA ILE A 7 -26.20 -13.08 0.55
C ILE A 7 -24.91 -12.25 0.58
N VAL A 8 -24.11 -12.47 1.61
CA VAL A 8 -22.78 -11.92 1.78
C VAL A 8 -21.71 -12.99 1.55
N GLU A 9 -20.45 -12.62 1.45
CA GLU A 9 -19.39 -13.60 1.19
C GLU A 9 -18.77 -14.20 2.45
N SER A 10 -18.96 -13.59 3.62
CA SER A 10 -18.30 -14.00 4.87
C SER A 10 -19.29 -14.22 6.01
N PRO A 11 -19.11 -15.29 6.83
CA PRO A 11 -19.93 -15.51 8.01
C PRO A 11 -19.87 -14.37 9.05
N ASN A 12 -18.75 -13.65 9.13
CA ASN A 12 -18.61 -12.53 10.05
C ASN A 12 -19.52 -11.37 9.66
N LYS A 13 -19.60 -11.05 8.35
CA LYS A 13 -20.55 -10.05 7.84
C LYS A 13 -21.99 -10.42 8.13
N THR A 14 -22.33 -11.71 8.05
CA THR A 14 -23.68 -12.19 8.38
C THR A 14 -24.10 -11.76 9.78
N LYS A 15 -23.23 -11.94 10.77
CA LYS A 15 -23.49 -11.57 12.17
C LYS A 15 -23.72 -10.07 12.34
N THR A 16 -22.92 -9.26 11.66
CA THR A 16 -23.02 -7.80 11.78
C THR A 16 -24.26 -7.26 11.06
N ILE A 17 -24.46 -7.65 9.80
CA ILE A 17 -25.52 -7.11 8.96
C ILE A 17 -26.91 -7.58 9.43
N SER A 18 -27.05 -8.83 9.92
CA SER A 18 -28.32 -9.32 10.47
C SER A 18 -28.87 -8.42 11.58
N LYS A 19 -28.00 -7.86 12.40
CA LYS A 19 -28.41 -6.96 13.51
C LYS A 19 -28.98 -5.63 13.02
N TYR A 20 -28.63 -5.20 11.81
CA TYR A 20 -29.08 -3.93 11.25
C TYR A 20 -30.40 -4.03 10.50
N LEU A 21 -30.68 -5.20 9.88
CA LEU A 21 -31.79 -5.35 8.93
C LEU A 21 -33.09 -5.84 9.58
N GLY A 22 -33.04 -6.42 10.77
CA GLY A 22 -34.23 -6.91 11.48
C GLY A 22 -34.85 -8.16 10.87
N ASP A 23 -36.09 -8.48 11.30
CA ASP A 23 -36.73 -9.75 11.06
C ASP A 23 -37.28 -9.94 9.63
N ASP A 24 -37.42 -8.90 8.85
CA ASP A 24 -37.88 -8.97 7.45
C ASP A 24 -36.82 -9.54 6.50
N TYR A 25 -35.57 -9.65 6.98
CA TYR A 25 -34.45 -10.13 6.21
C TYR A 25 -33.87 -11.41 6.79
N LYS A 26 -33.40 -12.28 5.92
CA LYS A 26 -32.51 -13.40 6.26
C LYS A 26 -31.15 -13.14 5.65
N VAL A 27 -30.11 -13.06 6.48
CA VAL A 27 -28.74 -12.85 6.02
C VAL A 27 -27.97 -14.16 6.08
N VAL A 28 -27.36 -14.56 4.97
CA VAL A 28 -26.59 -15.80 4.82
C VAL A 28 -25.26 -15.53 4.11
N SER A 29 -24.35 -16.49 4.15
CA SER A 29 -23.03 -16.36 3.54
C SER A 29 -22.76 -17.45 2.50
N SER A 30 -22.11 -17.07 1.39
CA SER A 30 -21.55 -18.00 0.41
C SER A 30 -20.20 -18.61 0.86
N VAL A 31 -19.62 -18.05 1.93
CA VAL A 31 -18.28 -18.43 2.42
C VAL A 31 -17.24 -18.30 1.30
N GLY A 32 -17.18 -17.13 0.65
CA GLY A 32 -16.30 -16.81 -0.48
C GLY A 32 -16.83 -17.34 -1.81
N HIS A 33 -15.94 -17.61 -2.76
CA HIS A 33 -16.28 -18.15 -4.07
C HIS A 33 -16.93 -19.54 -3.98
N ILE A 34 -17.95 -19.77 -4.81
CA ILE A 34 -18.68 -21.05 -4.88
C ILE A 34 -18.27 -21.89 -6.09
N ARG A 35 -17.75 -21.28 -7.15
CA ARG A 35 -17.25 -21.92 -8.37
C ARG A 35 -15.85 -21.43 -8.72
N ASP A 36 -15.14 -22.24 -9.49
CA ASP A 36 -13.89 -21.88 -10.15
C ASP A 36 -13.79 -22.61 -11.50
N LEU A 37 -12.82 -22.21 -12.33
CA LEU A 37 -12.51 -22.92 -13.58
C LEU A 37 -12.20 -24.39 -13.30
N SER A 38 -12.77 -25.28 -14.10
CA SER A 38 -12.45 -26.71 -14.01
C SER A 38 -10.98 -26.96 -14.27
N THR A 39 -10.51 -28.17 -13.95
CA THR A 39 -9.15 -28.63 -14.30
C THR A 39 -9.20 -29.68 -15.41
N THR A 40 -10.28 -29.73 -16.16
CA THR A 40 -10.53 -30.62 -17.30
C THR A 40 -10.31 -29.90 -18.64
N GLY A 41 -10.51 -30.61 -19.75
CA GLY A 41 -10.36 -30.09 -21.09
C GLY A 41 -8.92 -30.02 -21.58
N LYS A 42 -8.68 -29.34 -22.70
CA LYS A 42 -7.37 -29.21 -23.35
C LYS A 42 -6.37 -28.58 -22.39
N TYR A 43 -5.29 -29.28 -22.11
CA TYR A 43 -4.25 -28.91 -21.15
C TYR A 43 -4.70 -28.80 -19.67
N GLY A 44 -5.92 -29.22 -19.33
CA GLY A 44 -6.48 -29.08 -17.96
C GLY A 44 -6.79 -27.64 -17.58
N LEU A 45 -7.06 -26.77 -18.54
CA LEU A 45 -7.22 -25.34 -18.30
C LEU A 45 -8.60 -24.94 -17.78
N GLY A 46 -9.63 -25.77 -18.07
CA GLY A 46 -11.03 -25.37 -17.81
C GLY A 46 -11.46 -24.18 -18.66
N VAL A 47 -10.82 -23.98 -19.79
CA VAL A 47 -11.09 -22.91 -20.76
C VAL A 47 -11.01 -23.49 -22.17
N ASN A 48 -12.04 -23.24 -22.96
CA ASN A 48 -12.03 -23.64 -24.37
C ASN A 48 -11.38 -22.54 -25.23
N ILE A 49 -10.09 -22.73 -25.53
CA ILE A 49 -9.29 -21.76 -26.32
C ILE A 49 -9.83 -21.64 -27.76
N ASP A 50 -10.35 -22.74 -28.32
CA ASP A 50 -10.82 -22.82 -29.70
C ASP A 50 -12.25 -22.24 -29.86
N ASP A 51 -12.96 -21.97 -28.74
CA ASP A 51 -14.28 -21.34 -28.67
C ASP A 51 -14.23 -20.05 -27.83
N HIS A 52 -13.59 -19.02 -28.36
CA HIS A 52 -13.53 -17.68 -27.75
C HIS A 52 -13.12 -17.65 -26.28
N PHE A 53 -12.25 -18.56 -25.84
CA PHE A 53 -11.80 -18.70 -24.45
C PHE A 53 -12.91 -18.96 -23.46
N LYS A 54 -13.99 -19.60 -23.88
CA LYS A 54 -15.15 -19.88 -23.04
C LYS A 54 -14.77 -20.65 -21.80
N PRO A 55 -15.09 -20.12 -20.60
CA PRO A 55 -14.77 -20.78 -19.33
C PRO A 55 -15.71 -21.95 -19.03
N ASP A 56 -15.16 -22.98 -18.41
CA ASP A 56 -15.90 -24.11 -17.83
C ASP A 56 -15.83 -24.02 -16.32
N TYR A 57 -16.92 -23.55 -15.71
CA TYR A 57 -17.02 -23.36 -14.26
C TYR A 57 -17.62 -24.56 -13.56
N VAL A 58 -16.95 -25.01 -12.50
CA VAL A 58 -17.41 -26.10 -11.63
C VAL A 58 -17.47 -25.65 -10.17
N PRO A 59 -18.36 -26.24 -9.37
CA PRO A 59 -18.38 -25.97 -7.94
C PRO A 59 -17.03 -26.30 -7.29
N ILE A 60 -16.52 -25.40 -6.46
CA ILE A 60 -15.34 -25.65 -5.66
C ILE A 60 -15.58 -26.83 -4.73
N LYS A 61 -14.55 -27.67 -4.52
CA LYS A 61 -14.63 -28.82 -3.62
C LYS A 61 -15.14 -28.41 -2.23
N GLY A 62 -16.18 -29.07 -1.74
CA GLY A 62 -16.80 -28.79 -0.45
C GLY A 62 -17.92 -27.73 -0.50
N LYS A 63 -18.16 -27.04 -1.63
CA LYS A 63 -19.18 -25.99 -1.74
C LYS A 63 -20.57 -26.49 -2.13
N LYS A 64 -20.74 -27.74 -2.58
CA LYS A 64 -22.04 -28.27 -2.98
C LYS A 64 -23.11 -28.16 -1.90
N LYS A 65 -22.73 -28.37 -0.62
CA LYS A 65 -23.66 -28.26 0.52
C LYS A 65 -24.15 -26.81 0.65
N ILE A 66 -23.26 -25.86 0.63
CA ILE A 66 -23.57 -24.42 0.73
C ILE A 66 -24.48 -23.99 -0.43
N ILE A 67 -24.17 -24.41 -1.66
CA ILE A 67 -24.97 -24.11 -2.84
C ILE A 67 -26.40 -24.66 -2.68
N ASN A 68 -26.57 -25.89 -2.17
CA ASN A 68 -27.87 -26.49 -1.95
C ASN A 68 -28.67 -25.77 -0.85
N GLU A 69 -28.00 -25.34 0.24
CA GLU A 69 -28.64 -24.54 1.29
C GLU A 69 -29.09 -23.18 0.74
N LEU A 70 -28.24 -22.49 -0.03
CA LEU A 70 -28.58 -21.22 -0.67
C LEU A 70 -29.74 -21.37 -1.66
N LYS A 71 -29.81 -22.45 -2.45
CA LYS A 71 -30.94 -22.74 -3.35
C LYS A 71 -32.26 -22.90 -2.59
N LYS A 72 -32.22 -23.55 -1.42
CA LYS A 72 -33.37 -23.64 -0.54
C LYS A 72 -33.79 -22.27 -0.02
N ASP A 73 -32.83 -21.49 0.47
CA ASP A 73 -33.08 -20.16 1.01
C ASP A 73 -33.67 -19.21 -0.06
N VAL A 74 -33.23 -19.31 -1.30
CA VAL A 74 -33.79 -18.54 -2.43
C VAL A 74 -35.26 -18.93 -2.68
N LYS A 75 -35.59 -20.22 -2.65
CA LYS A 75 -37.00 -20.68 -2.83
C LYS A 75 -37.94 -20.18 -1.73
N ASP A 76 -37.40 -20.07 -0.51
CA ASP A 76 -38.17 -19.65 0.67
C ASP A 76 -38.25 -18.12 0.80
N SER A 77 -37.53 -17.36 -0.06
CA SER A 77 -37.46 -15.90 -0.03
C SER A 77 -38.34 -15.23 -1.08
N SER A 78 -38.77 -13.99 -0.81
CA SER A 78 -39.51 -13.16 -1.77
C SER A 78 -38.61 -12.40 -2.75
N PHE A 79 -37.38 -12.08 -2.34
CA PHE A 79 -36.44 -11.31 -3.11
C PHE A 79 -35.02 -11.57 -2.61
N VAL A 80 -33.98 -11.38 -3.46
CA VAL A 80 -32.57 -11.65 -3.14
C VAL A 80 -31.74 -10.41 -3.33
N TYR A 81 -30.96 -10.08 -2.32
CA TYR A 81 -29.89 -9.05 -2.41
C TYR A 81 -28.52 -9.71 -2.36
N LEU A 82 -27.70 -9.42 -3.36
CA LEU A 82 -26.31 -9.87 -3.43
C LEU A 82 -25.43 -8.76 -2.85
N ALA A 83 -24.83 -9.01 -1.70
CA ALA A 83 -24.15 -8.02 -0.85
C ALA A 83 -22.67 -8.37 -0.60
N THR A 84 -21.98 -8.83 -1.63
CA THR A 84 -20.54 -9.14 -1.60
C THR A 84 -19.71 -7.85 -1.66
N ASP A 85 -18.39 -7.95 -1.46
CA ASP A 85 -17.48 -6.80 -1.42
C ASP A 85 -17.59 -5.89 -2.66
N PRO A 86 -17.23 -4.60 -2.54
CA PRO A 86 -17.40 -3.62 -3.61
C PRO A 86 -16.28 -3.65 -4.68
N ASP A 87 -15.53 -4.73 -4.78
CA ASP A 87 -14.49 -4.91 -5.80
C ASP A 87 -14.91 -5.90 -6.91
N ARG A 88 -14.06 -6.05 -7.94
CA ARG A 88 -14.32 -6.96 -9.06
C ARG A 88 -14.43 -8.44 -8.63
N GLU A 89 -13.75 -8.84 -7.55
CA GLU A 89 -13.88 -10.19 -6.99
C GLU A 89 -15.25 -10.39 -6.36
N GLY A 90 -15.75 -9.40 -5.60
CA GLY A 90 -17.10 -9.41 -5.04
C GLY A 90 -18.16 -9.40 -6.13
N GLU A 91 -17.97 -8.67 -7.21
CA GLU A 91 -18.89 -8.66 -8.35
C GLU A 91 -18.95 -10.03 -9.03
N ALA A 92 -17.79 -10.69 -9.22
CA ALA A 92 -17.72 -12.04 -9.78
C ALA A 92 -18.40 -13.08 -8.86
N ILE A 93 -18.24 -12.98 -7.54
CA ILE A 93 -18.94 -13.85 -6.59
C ILE A 93 -20.46 -13.66 -6.73
N SER A 94 -20.93 -12.42 -6.82
CA SER A 94 -22.34 -12.10 -7.05
C SER A 94 -22.86 -12.70 -8.36
N TRP A 95 -22.09 -12.60 -9.44
CA TRP A 95 -22.44 -13.18 -10.73
C TRP A 95 -22.52 -14.71 -10.68
N HIS A 96 -21.55 -15.37 -10.03
CA HIS A 96 -21.59 -16.82 -9.84
C HIS A 96 -22.79 -17.28 -9.00
N LEU A 97 -23.19 -16.50 -7.99
CA LEU A 97 -24.39 -16.75 -7.20
C LEU A 97 -25.64 -16.57 -8.07
N TYR A 98 -25.74 -15.48 -8.82
CA TYR A 98 -26.83 -15.22 -9.75
C TYR A 98 -27.08 -16.40 -10.68
N ASP A 99 -26.01 -16.86 -11.35
CA ASP A 99 -26.08 -17.94 -12.33
C ASP A 99 -26.45 -19.30 -11.69
N VAL A 100 -25.74 -19.71 -10.62
CA VAL A 100 -25.95 -21.03 -9.97
C VAL A 100 -27.28 -21.14 -9.25
N LEU A 101 -27.78 -20.04 -8.68
CA LEU A 101 -29.05 -20.01 -7.97
C LEU A 101 -30.24 -19.78 -8.91
N GLY A 102 -29.97 -19.52 -10.21
CA GLY A 102 -31.01 -19.31 -11.23
C GLY A 102 -31.86 -18.07 -10.97
N LEU A 103 -31.21 -16.99 -10.47
CA LEU A 103 -31.91 -15.72 -10.25
C LEU A 103 -32.28 -15.08 -11.59
N LYS A 104 -33.33 -14.29 -11.62
CA LYS A 104 -33.80 -13.57 -12.82
C LYS A 104 -34.10 -12.13 -12.46
N ASP A 105 -35.38 -11.77 -12.38
CA ASP A 105 -35.84 -10.41 -12.06
C ASP A 105 -36.01 -10.17 -10.55
N ASN A 106 -35.81 -11.21 -9.75
CA ASN A 106 -36.05 -11.22 -8.31
C ASN A 106 -34.78 -10.94 -7.49
N TYR A 107 -33.84 -10.21 -8.05
CA TYR A 107 -32.62 -9.85 -7.32
C TYR A 107 -32.15 -8.40 -7.55
N LYS A 108 -31.32 -7.92 -6.66
CA LYS A 108 -30.51 -6.72 -6.80
C LYS A 108 -29.13 -6.93 -6.18
N ARG A 109 -28.18 -6.19 -6.68
CA ARG A 109 -26.81 -6.06 -6.14
C ARG A 109 -26.75 -4.81 -5.27
N ILE A 110 -26.28 -4.94 -4.03
CA ILE A 110 -25.99 -3.80 -3.15
C ILE A 110 -24.50 -3.78 -2.83
N VAL A 111 -23.92 -2.59 -2.80
CA VAL A 111 -22.51 -2.35 -2.48
C VAL A 111 -22.39 -1.29 -1.39
N PHE A 112 -21.41 -1.45 -0.54
CA PHE A 112 -21.11 -0.52 0.55
C PHE A 112 -19.61 -0.53 0.85
N ASN A 113 -19.06 0.64 1.17
CA ASN A 113 -17.65 0.81 1.50
C ASN A 113 -17.35 0.61 2.99
N GLU A 114 -18.36 0.56 3.82
CA GLU A 114 -18.27 0.35 5.28
C GLU A 114 -19.48 -0.44 5.79
N ILE A 115 -19.29 -1.16 6.87
CA ILE A 115 -20.35 -1.96 7.50
C ILE A 115 -20.82 -1.25 8.78
N THR A 116 -21.56 -0.18 8.56
CA THR A 116 -22.30 0.56 9.58
C THR A 116 -23.80 0.45 9.28
N LYS A 117 -24.65 0.68 10.30
CA LYS A 117 -26.10 0.59 10.11
C LYS A 117 -26.58 1.51 9.01
N ASP A 118 -26.13 2.76 9.03
CA ASP A 118 -26.58 3.78 8.06
C ASP A 118 -26.08 3.47 6.64
N ALA A 119 -24.83 3.06 6.47
CA ALA A 119 -24.28 2.68 5.18
C ALA A 119 -24.99 1.47 4.58
N ILE A 120 -25.29 0.45 5.40
CA ILE A 120 -26.01 -0.74 4.95
C ILE A 120 -27.45 -0.38 4.54
N ILE A 121 -28.17 0.41 5.33
CA ILE A 121 -29.54 0.82 4.99
C ILE A 121 -29.54 1.66 3.70
N LYS A 122 -28.68 2.66 3.59
CA LYS A 122 -28.55 3.49 2.38
C LYS A 122 -28.18 2.69 1.12
N SER A 123 -27.47 1.56 1.26
CA SER A 123 -27.09 0.73 0.11
C SER A 123 -28.27 0.11 -0.63
N PHE A 124 -29.41 -0.05 0.05
CA PHE A 124 -30.65 -0.55 -0.59
C PHE A 124 -31.28 0.50 -1.52
N ASP A 125 -31.09 1.80 -1.25
CA ASP A 125 -31.61 2.88 -2.09
C ASP A 125 -30.83 2.99 -3.42
N SER A 126 -29.57 2.53 -3.42
CA SER A 126 -28.67 2.50 -4.58
C SER A 126 -28.53 1.09 -5.20
N ALA A 127 -29.47 0.18 -4.89
CA ALA A 127 -29.44 -1.18 -5.39
C ALA A 127 -29.53 -1.22 -6.93
N ARG A 128 -28.62 -1.98 -7.54
CA ARG A 128 -28.45 -2.06 -9.01
C ARG A 128 -28.46 -3.52 -9.50
N LEU A 129 -28.31 -3.71 -10.78
CA LEU A 129 -27.97 -5.02 -11.34
C LEU A 129 -26.46 -5.29 -11.17
N ILE A 130 -26.06 -6.52 -11.43
CA ILE A 130 -24.63 -6.89 -11.53
C ILE A 130 -23.98 -6.06 -12.63
N ASP A 131 -22.78 -5.62 -12.41
CA ASP A 131 -21.97 -4.89 -13.37
C ASP A 131 -21.15 -5.89 -14.21
N ASP A 132 -21.60 -6.13 -15.43
CA ASP A 132 -20.97 -7.09 -16.33
C ASP A 132 -19.52 -6.72 -16.68
N ASN A 133 -19.17 -5.43 -16.71
CA ASN A 133 -17.82 -4.99 -17.00
C ASN A 133 -16.84 -5.42 -15.90
N LEU A 134 -17.22 -5.27 -14.64
CA LEU A 134 -16.45 -5.77 -13.51
C LEU A 134 -16.31 -7.29 -13.53
N VAL A 135 -17.39 -8.00 -13.87
CA VAL A 135 -17.38 -9.46 -14.04
C VAL A 135 -16.42 -9.87 -15.15
N HIS A 136 -16.52 -9.26 -16.31
CA HIS A 136 -15.66 -9.55 -17.46
C HIS A 136 -14.18 -9.27 -17.16
N SER A 137 -13.89 -8.19 -16.45
CA SER A 137 -12.52 -7.88 -16.01
C SER A 137 -11.96 -8.97 -15.11
N GLN A 138 -12.72 -9.43 -14.12
CA GLN A 138 -12.30 -10.51 -13.23
C GLN A 138 -12.16 -11.85 -13.97
N GLU A 139 -13.11 -12.20 -14.83
CA GLU A 139 -13.11 -13.42 -15.65
C GLU A 139 -11.89 -13.43 -16.58
N THR A 140 -11.64 -12.33 -17.28
CA THR A 140 -10.48 -12.19 -18.17
C THR A 140 -9.17 -12.38 -17.40
N ARG A 141 -9.03 -11.74 -16.23
CA ARG A 141 -7.87 -11.95 -15.35
C ARG A 141 -7.73 -13.43 -14.97
N ARG A 142 -8.83 -14.06 -14.56
CA ARG A 142 -8.82 -15.45 -14.12
C ARG A 142 -8.40 -16.40 -15.24
N ILE A 143 -8.91 -16.19 -16.45
CA ILE A 143 -8.57 -16.97 -17.64
C ILE A 143 -7.09 -16.78 -18.01
N LEU A 144 -6.62 -15.54 -18.09
CA LEU A 144 -5.22 -15.24 -18.42
C LEU A 144 -4.24 -15.87 -17.41
N ASP A 145 -4.49 -15.67 -16.12
CA ASP A 145 -3.64 -16.21 -15.06
C ASP A 145 -3.70 -17.76 -15.05
N ARG A 146 -4.83 -18.37 -15.43
CA ARG A 146 -4.96 -19.81 -15.61
C ARG A 146 -4.12 -20.31 -16.79
N ILE A 147 -4.24 -19.68 -17.96
CA ILE A 147 -3.52 -20.11 -19.17
C ILE A 147 -2.02 -19.94 -18.98
N ILE A 148 -1.57 -18.78 -18.57
CA ILE A 148 -0.15 -18.47 -18.38
C ILE A 148 0.40 -19.32 -17.22
N GLY A 149 -0.25 -19.26 -16.08
CA GLY A 149 0.22 -19.90 -14.84
C GLY A 149 0.31 -21.42 -14.95
N PHE A 150 -0.71 -22.10 -15.49
CA PHE A 150 -0.69 -23.57 -15.62
C PHE A 150 0.38 -24.05 -16.61
N ARG A 151 0.50 -23.39 -17.74
CA ARG A 151 1.47 -23.80 -18.77
C ARG A 151 2.91 -23.55 -18.31
N LEU A 152 3.17 -22.36 -17.77
CA LEU A 152 4.50 -22.03 -17.26
C LEU A 152 4.85 -22.89 -16.02
N SER A 153 3.90 -23.12 -15.12
CA SER A 153 4.14 -23.92 -13.91
C SER A 153 4.53 -25.35 -14.26
N LYS A 154 3.82 -26.00 -15.18
CA LYS A 154 4.17 -27.37 -15.63
C LYS A 154 5.57 -27.42 -16.24
N LEU A 155 5.91 -26.42 -17.05
CA LEU A 155 7.23 -26.35 -17.68
C LEU A 155 8.33 -26.12 -16.63
N MET A 156 8.12 -25.21 -15.69
CA MET A 156 9.10 -24.94 -14.63
C MET A 156 9.29 -26.14 -13.71
N GLN A 157 8.22 -26.83 -13.33
CA GLN A 157 8.30 -28.08 -12.55
C GLN A 157 9.17 -29.13 -13.24
N SER A 158 9.02 -29.30 -14.55
CA SER A 158 9.75 -30.30 -15.31
C SER A 158 11.21 -29.95 -15.61
N LYS A 159 11.57 -28.67 -15.62
CA LYS A 159 12.88 -28.17 -16.10
C LYS A 159 13.76 -27.53 -15.03
N THR A 160 13.21 -27.09 -13.91
CA THR A 160 13.93 -26.27 -12.93
C THR A 160 13.80 -26.77 -11.48
N GLY A 161 12.92 -27.73 -11.22
CA GLY A 161 12.53 -28.12 -9.86
C GLY A 161 11.66 -27.10 -9.14
N GLY A 162 11.26 -26.01 -9.81
CA GLY A 162 10.36 -25.00 -9.26
C GLY A 162 8.93 -25.49 -9.12
N LYS A 163 8.15 -24.86 -8.26
CA LYS A 163 6.77 -25.27 -7.93
C LYS A 163 5.73 -24.63 -8.85
N SER A 164 5.89 -23.35 -9.16
CA SER A 164 4.95 -22.60 -10.01
C SER A 164 5.60 -21.35 -10.63
N ALA A 165 5.00 -20.89 -11.71
CA ALA A 165 5.28 -19.59 -12.29
C ALA A 165 3.94 -18.88 -12.59
N GLY A 166 3.96 -17.56 -12.63
CA GLY A 166 2.79 -16.76 -12.93
C GLY A 166 3.21 -15.34 -13.29
N ARG A 167 2.34 -14.64 -13.96
CA ARG A 167 2.63 -13.32 -14.53
C ARG A 167 3.19 -12.34 -13.48
N VAL A 168 2.41 -11.98 -12.48
CA VAL A 168 2.83 -10.98 -11.47
C VAL A 168 3.93 -11.51 -10.55
N GLN A 169 3.79 -12.74 -10.05
CA GLN A 169 4.77 -13.33 -9.12
C GLN A 169 6.16 -13.46 -9.74
N SER A 170 6.24 -13.83 -11.03
CA SER A 170 7.54 -14.04 -11.69
C SER A 170 8.24 -12.72 -11.99
N VAL A 171 7.49 -11.65 -12.26
CA VAL A 171 8.05 -10.30 -12.41
C VAL A 171 8.50 -9.74 -11.07
N ALA A 172 7.74 -9.94 -10.00
CA ALA A 172 8.17 -9.55 -8.65
C ALA A 172 9.45 -10.31 -8.20
N LEU A 173 9.54 -11.60 -8.52
CA LEU A 173 10.77 -12.38 -8.29
C LEU A 173 11.95 -11.81 -9.09
N LYS A 174 11.73 -11.45 -10.35
CA LYS A 174 12.75 -10.84 -11.19
C LYS A 174 13.32 -9.57 -10.57
N LEU A 175 12.48 -8.69 -10.01
CA LEU A 175 12.96 -7.48 -9.32
C LEU A 175 13.93 -7.82 -8.18
N ILE A 176 13.63 -8.86 -7.42
CA ILE A 176 14.49 -9.30 -6.30
C ILE A 176 15.81 -9.89 -6.82
N VAL A 177 15.75 -10.71 -7.88
CA VAL A 177 16.94 -11.34 -8.49
C VAL A 177 17.83 -10.27 -9.15
N ASP A 178 17.27 -9.34 -9.89
CA ASP A 178 18.01 -8.24 -10.52
C ASP A 178 18.70 -7.37 -9.45
N ARG A 179 18.03 -7.08 -8.35
CA ARG A 179 18.61 -6.34 -7.21
C ARG A 179 19.80 -7.09 -6.60
N GLU A 180 19.71 -8.41 -6.44
CA GLU A 180 20.83 -9.22 -5.92
C GLU A 180 22.03 -9.22 -6.88
N ARG A 181 21.77 -9.18 -8.19
CA ARG A 181 22.82 -9.04 -9.21
C ARG A 181 23.46 -7.67 -9.20
N GLU A 182 22.67 -6.61 -9.04
CA GLU A 182 23.19 -5.24 -8.86
C GLU A 182 24.11 -5.18 -7.64
N ILE A 183 23.71 -5.79 -6.51
CA ILE A 183 24.52 -5.85 -5.30
C ILE A 183 25.82 -6.61 -5.54
N SER A 184 25.75 -7.78 -6.20
CA SER A 184 26.92 -8.61 -6.47
C SER A 184 27.90 -8.01 -7.47
N ALA A 185 27.40 -7.21 -8.41
CA ALA A 185 28.23 -6.51 -9.41
C ALA A 185 28.77 -5.17 -8.91
N PHE A 186 28.27 -4.70 -7.76
CA PHE A 186 28.66 -3.39 -7.22
C PHE A 186 30.12 -3.40 -6.80
N LYS A 187 30.84 -2.35 -7.20
CA LYS A 187 32.23 -2.10 -6.78
C LYS A 187 32.24 -0.90 -5.84
N GLU A 188 32.71 -1.13 -4.64
CA GLU A 188 32.94 -0.05 -3.69
C GLU A 188 34.00 0.91 -4.24
N GLU A 189 33.71 2.21 -4.15
CA GLU A 189 34.66 3.29 -4.43
C GLU A 189 34.86 4.08 -3.14
N GLU A 190 36.14 4.30 -2.80
CA GLU A 190 36.48 5.16 -1.69
C GLU A 190 36.35 6.62 -2.11
N TYR A 191 35.80 7.44 -1.23
CA TYR A 191 35.74 8.89 -1.37
C TYR A 191 35.99 9.56 -0.01
N PHE A 192 36.31 10.82 -0.06
CA PHE A 192 36.67 11.57 1.12
C PHE A 192 35.74 12.77 1.29
N GLU A 193 35.51 13.14 2.54
CA GLU A 193 34.78 14.34 2.91
C GLU A 193 35.65 15.17 3.85
N ILE A 194 35.52 16.50 3.79
CA ILE A 194 36.20 17.41 4.71
C ILE A 194 35.14 18.13 5.51
N ASP A 195 35.23 18.00 6.84
CA ASP A 195 34.31 18.61 7.79
C ASP A 195 35.07 19.59 8.68
N ALA A 196 34.49 20.77 8.87
CA ALA A 196 34.94 21.75 9.85
C ALA A 196 34.00 21.73 11.04
N TYR A 197 34.54 21.49 12.23
CA TYR A 197 33.79 21.43 13.48
C TYR A 197 33.98 22.75 14.23
N PHE A 198 32.86 23.37 14.56
CA PHE A 198 32.77 24.53 15.42
C PHE A 198 32.25 24.12 16.79
N LYS A 199 32.19 25.06 17.74
CA LYS A 199 31.73 24.75 19.10
C LYS A 199 30.38 24.01 19.15
N ASP A 200 29.42 24.47 18.36
CA ASP A 200 28.02 24.00 18.48
C ASP A 200 27.45 23.43 17.17
N PHE A 201 28.23 23.39 16.08
CA PHE A 201 27.81 22.85 14.78
C PHE A 201 28.99 22.39 13.94
N SER A 202 28.73 21.72 12.84
CA SER A 202 29.73 21.37 11.83
C SER A 202 29.28 21.81 10.44
N ALA A 203 30.24 22.08 9.57
CA ALA A 203 30.00 22.40 8.16
C ALA A 203 30.89 21.53 7.27
N LYS A 204 30.36 21.14 6.13
CA LYS A 204 31.02 20.26 5.16
C LYS A 204 31.51 21.05 3.96
N LEU A 205 32.67 20.70 3.43
CA LEU A 205 33.18 21.23 2.17
C LEU A 205 32.23 20.91 1.02
N ASP A 206 31.81 21.93 0.28
CA ASP A 206 30.92 21.82 -0.86
C ASP A 206 31.62 22.13 -2.19
N SER A 207 32.33 23.27 -2.26
CA SER A 207 32.87 23.74 -3.53
C SER A 207 34.16 24.55 -3.35
N TYR A 208 34.91 24.66 -4.44
CA TYR A 208 36.07 25.52 -4.61
C TYR A 208 35.86 26.45 -5.80
N LYS A 209 35.96 27.76 -5.60
CA LYS A 209 35.66 28.74 -6.66
C LYS A 209 34.36 28.46 -7.43
N ASN A 210 33.28 28.17 -6.68
CA ASN A 210 31.95 27.84 -7.18
C ASN A 210 31.85 26.52 -8.00
N LYS A 211 32.89 25.68 -8.01
CA LYS A 211 32.84 24.34 -8.60
C LYS A 211 32.75 23.29 -7.49
N LYS A 212 31.80 22.39 -7.61
CA LYS A 212 31.63 21.30 -6.64
C LYS A 212 32.91 20.47 -6.52
N VAL A 213 33.33 20.20 -5.29
CA VAL A 213 34.51 19.40 -4.99
C VAL A 213 34.09 17.95 -4.77
N GLU A 214 34.68 17.04 -5.54
CA GLU A 214 34.58 15.60 -5.36
C GLU A 214 35.97 15.06 -5.04
N LEU A 215 36.10 14.39 -3.90
CA LEU A 215 37.36 13.87 -3.41
C LEU A 215 37.40 12.35 -3.54
N LYS A 216 38.09 11.86 -4.57
CA LYS A 216 38.33 10.43 -4.79
C LYS A 216 39.75 10.00 -4.49
N ASP A 217 40.61 10.94 -4.05
CA ASP A 217 42.01 10.73 -3.76
C ASP A 217 42.35 11.35 -2.39
N GLU A 218 42.93 10.54 -1.52
CA GLU A 218 43.34 10.95 -0.18
C GLU A 218 44.39 12.08 -0.20
N ASN A 219 45.33 12.04 -1.15
CA ASN A 219 46.37 13.08 -1.25
C ASN A 219 45.75 14.43 -1.56
N LYS A 220 44.70 14.45 -2.41
CA LYS A 220 43.98 15.67 -2.70
C LYS A 220 43.19 16.19 -1.50
N ALA A 221 42.64 15.31 -0.68
CA ALA A 221 42.00 15.69 0.57
C ALA A 221 43.00 16.29 1.56
N LYS A 222 44.20 15.71 1.68
CA LYS A 222 45.30 16.22 2.50
C LYS A 222 45.83 17.57 2.01
N GLU A 223 45.96 17.74 0.70
CA GLU A 223 46.33 19.01 0.09
C GLU A 223 45.35 20.13 0.44
N ILE A 224 44.06 19.87 0.24
CA ILE A 224 43.02 20.84 0.60
C ILE A 224 43.06 21.13 2.09
N LEU A 225 43.11 20.11 2.94
CA LEU A 225 43.17 20.29 4.38
C LEU A 225 44.36 21.19 4.80
N SER A 226 45.53 21.00 4.21
CA SER A 226 46.71 21.80 4.50
C SER A 226 46.63 23.26 3.99
N SER A 227 45.77 23.53 3.02
CA SER A 227 45.51 24.86 2.48
C SER A 227 44.47 25.67 3.27
N LEU A 228 43.74 25.01 4.17
CA LEU A 228 42.71 25.65 5.00
C LEU A 228 43.33 26.30 6.23
N SER A 229 42.79 27.44 6.63
CA SER A 229 43.03 28.07 7.93
C SER A 229 41.97 27.61 8.95
N ASN A 230 42.23 27.84 10.23
CA ASN A 230 41.21 27.59 11.24
C ASN A 230 40.09 28.64 11.26
N THR A 231 40.30 29.77 10.56
CA THR A 231 39.32 30.87 10.52
C THR A 231 38.46 30.81 9.29
N PHE A 232 37.15 30.91 9.51
CA PHE A 232 36.12 30.92 8.48
C PHE A 232 35.36 32.23 8.51
N ASN A 233 34.92 32.69 7.34
CA ASN A 233 34.02 33.83 7.21
C ASN A 233 32.61 33.33 6.93
N ILE A 234 31.67 33.65 7.78
CA ILE A 234 30.25 33.37 7.52
C ILE A 234 29.74 34.37 6.48
N ALA A 235 29.51 33.86 5.27
CA ALA A 235 29.15 34.71 4.13
C ALA A 235 27.64 34.94 4.06
N ASP A 236 26.86 33.92 4.35
CA ASP A 236 25.40 33.99 4.26
C ASP A 236 24.70 33.09 5.26
N ILE A 237 23.66 33.62 5.86
CA ILE A 237 22.71 32.89 6.72
C ILE A 237 21.33 33.17 6.18
N THR A 238 20.73 32.15 5.58
CA THR A 238 19.34 32.25 5.08
C THR A 238 18.39 31.43 5.93
N LYS A 239 17.26 32.03 6.27
CA LYS A 239 16.14 31.39 6.95
C LYS A 239 14.93 31.36 6.03
N LYS A 240 14.36 30.19 5.81
CA LYS A 240 13.17 30.02 4.98
C LYS A 240 12.17 29.11 5.66
N GLU A 241 10.93 29.60 5.78
CA GLU A 241 9.83 28.72 6.16
C GLU A 241 9.50 27.77 5.00
N LYS A 242 9.31 26.50 5.34
CA LYS A 242 8.82 25.48 4.43
C LYS A 242 7.62 24.78 5.05
N ASN A 243 6.61 24.53 4.22
CA ASN A 243 5.50 23.68 4.62
C ASN A 243 5.90 22.21 4.47
N LYS A 244 5.63 21.44 5.52
CA LYS A 244 5.66 19.98 5.49
C LYS A 244 4.23 19.49 5.32
N THR A 245 3.92 19.06 4.10
CA THR A 245 2.55 18.70 3.71
C THR A 245 2.06 17.49 4.50
N ALA A 246 0.86 17.56 5.02
CA ALA A 246 0.21 16.46 5.71
C ALA A 246 0.04 15.26 4.77
N VAL A 247 0.01 14.08 5.35
CA VAL A 247 -0.08 12.80 4.64
C VAL A 247 -1.44 12.61 3.94
N TYR A 248 -1.49 11.77 2.90
CA TYR A 248 -2.74 11.26 2.36
C TYR A 248 -3.31 10.15 3.26
N PRO A 249 -4.64 9.93 3.26
CA PRO A 249 -5.20 8.74 3.89
C PRO A 249 -4.68 7.47 3.21
N PHE A 250 -4.81 6.33 3.85
CA PHE A 250 -4.24 5.09 3.33
C PHE A 250 -4.96 4.55 2.10
N THR A 251 -4.15 4.09 1.15
CA THR A 251 -4.49 3.05 0.19
C THR A 251 -4.02 1.69 0.73
N THR A 252 -4.39 0.59 0.08
CA THR A 252 -3.89 -0.75 0.43
C THR A 252 -2.36 -0.79 0.45
N SER A 253 -1.71 -0.26 -0.58
CA SER A 253 -0.25 -0.24 -0.71
C SER A 253 0.40 0.53 0.43
N THR A 254 -0.03 1.76 0.70
CA THR A 254 0.57 2.61 1.72
C THR A 254 0.31 2.09 3.14
N LEU A 255 -0.85 1.45 3.38
CA LEU A 255 -1.12 0.76 4.64
C LEU A 255 -0.16 -0.41 4.87
N GLN A 256 0.00 -1.28 3.87
CA GLN A 256 0.92 -2.42 3.94
C GLN A 256 2.37 -1.96 4.17
N GLN A 257 2.81 -0.90 3.47
CA GLN A 257 4.15 -0.33 3.63
C GLN A 257 4.39 0.16 5.06
N LEU A 258 3.49 0.95 5.60
CA LEU A 258 3.69 1.55 6.93
C LEU A 258 3.48 0.53 8.05
N ALA A 259 2.53 -0.40 7.93
CA ALA A 259 2.35 -1.50 8.87
C ALA A 259 3.60 -2.41 8.93
N SER A 260 4.23 -2.66 7.78
CA SER A 260 5.49 -3.41 7.71
C SER A 260 6.63 -2.69 8.44
N THR A 261 6.79 -1.39 8.22
CA THR A 261 7.93 -0.62 8.77
C THR A 261 7.74 -0.25 10.24
N LYS A 262 6.53 0.10 10.65
CA LYS A 262 6.26 0.62 12.02
C LYS A 262 5.70 -0.42 12.97
N LEU A 263 4.94 -1.40 12.48
CA LEU A 263 4.32 -2.43 13.31
C LEU A 263 4.99 -3.81 13.16
N ASN A 264 5.91 -3.99 12.23
CA ASN A 264 6.49 -5.28 11.84
C ASN A 264 5.44 -6.32 11.41
N PHE A 265 4.36 -5.87 10.78
CA PHE A 265 3.33 -6.75 10.24
C PHE A 265 3.66 -7.12 8.79
N THR A 266 3.52 -8.40 8.46
CA THR A 266 3.53 -8.82 7.04
C THR A 266 2.30 -8.29 6.34
N SER A 267 2.35 -8.14 5.02
CA SER A 267 1.20 -7.70 4.22
C SER A 267 0.01 -8.64 4.40
N LYS A 268 0.24 -9.95 4.48
CA LYS A 268 -0.79 -10.95 4.77
C LYS A 268 -1.45 -10.71 6.12
N LYS A 269 -0.67 -10.50 7.18
CA LYS A 269 -1.18 -10.19 8.52
C LYS A 269 -1.95 -8.87 8.53
N THR A 270 -1.41 -7.83 7.89
CA THR A 270 -2.07 -6.52 7.76
C THR A 270 -3.44 -6.66 7.13
N MET A 271 -3.54 -7.39 6.00
CA MET A 271 -4.82 -7.57 5.30
C MET A 271 -5.80 -8.45 6.09
N MET A 272 -5.32 -9.47 6.80
CA MET A 272 -6.16 -10.31 7.66
C MET A 272 -6.77 -9.48 8.82
N LEU A 273 -5.98 -8.64 9.47
CA LEU A 273 -6.46 -7.76 10.53
C LEU A 273 -7.41 -6.67 10.00
N ALA A 274 -7.08 -6.07 8.85
CA ALA A 274 -7.93 -5.08 8.20
C ALA A 274 -9.29 -5.68 7.82
N GLN A 275 -9.32 -6.92 7.33
CA GLN A 275 -10.58 -7.63 7.03
C GLN A 275 -11.45 -7.79 8.28
N LYS A 276 -10.87 -8.16 9.41
CA LYS A 276 -11.62 -8.26 10.68
C LYS A 276 -12.19 -6.91 11.12
N LEU A 277 -11.39 -5.86 11.05
CA LEU A 277 -11.82 -4.50 11.41
C LEU A 277 -12.95 -4.00 10.50
N TYR A 278 -12.91 -4.35 9.21
CA TYR A 278 -13.95 -4.02 8.25
C TYR A 278 -15.25 -4.80 8.49
N GLU A 279 -15.17 -6.12 8.68
CA GLU A 279 -16.34 -7.00 8.75
C GLU A 279 -17.19 -6.81 10.01
N GLY A 280 -16.58 -6.30 11.07
CA GLY A 280 -17.30 -5.95 12.30
C GLY A 280 -16.63 -6.46 13.56
N ILE A 281 -16.57 -5.58 14.53
CA ILE A 281 -16.10 -5.82 15.90
C ILE A 281 -17.28 -5.63 16.84
N SER A 282 -17.44 -6.55 17.81
CA SER A 282 -18.43 -6.42 18.85
C SER A 282 -17.91 -5.46 19.93
N LEU A 283 -18.54 -4.31 20.04
CA LEU A 283 -18.38 -3.33 21.12
C LEU A 283 -19.42 -3.56 22.20
N ALA A 284 -19.42 -2.76 23.28
CA ALA A 284 -20.37 -2.92 24.38
C ALA A 284 -21.83 -2.99 23.94
N ASN A 285 -22.26 -2.08 23.07
CA ASN A 285 -23.67 -1.90 22.70
C ASN A 285 -23.97 -2.19 21.22
N GLU A 286 -22.95 -2.44 20.40
CA GLU A 286 -23.12 -2.65 18.97
C GLU A 286 -22.05 -3.59 18.39
N THR A 287 -22.32 -4.16 17.23
CA THR A 287 -21.32 -4.80 16.39
C THR A 287 -21.23 -3.98 15.11
N VAL A 288 -20.05 -3.47 14.80
CA VAL A 288 -19.87 -2.49 13.71
C VAL A 288 -18.53 -2.66 13.03
N GLY A 289 -18.46 -2.41 11.72
CA GLY A 289 -17.22 -2.25 10.99
C GLY A 289 -16.49 -1.00 11.47
N LEU A 290 -15.21 -1.15 11.81
CA LEU A 290 -14.41 -0.05 12.34
C LEU A 290 -13.66 0.74 11.27
N ILE A 291 -13.43 0.15 10.12
CA ILE A 291 -12.76 0.79 8.97
C ILE A 291 -13.55 0.59 7.69
N THR A 292 -13.28 1.43 6.70
CA THR A 292 -13.75 1.26 5.32
C THR A 292 -13.08 0.07 4.64
N TYR A 293 -13.58 -0.32 3.48
CA TYR A 293 -13.05 -1.43 2.70
C TYR A 293 -11.56 -1.25 2.41
N MET A 294 -10.76 -2.26 2.71
CA MET A 294 -9.31 -2.18 2.77
C MET A 294 -8.59 -2.43 1.43
N ARG A 295 -9.29 -2.92 0.40
CA ARG A 295 -8.71 -3.09 -0.93
C ARG A 295 -9.08 -1.92 -1.80
N THR A 296 -8.26 -0.90 -1.79
CA THR A 296 -8.47 0.36 -2.51
C THR A 296 -7.15 1.01 -2.88
N ASP A 297 -7.12 1.65 -4.01
CA ASP A 297 -6.08 2.58 -4.47
C ASP A 297 -6.51 4.05 -4.37
N SER A 298 -7.74 4.29 -3.93
CA SER A 298 -8.30 5.63 -3.75
C SER A 298 -7.83 6.29 -2.46
N VAL A 299 -7.60 7.59 -2.52
CA VAL A 299 -7.35 8.48 -1.36
C VAL A 299 -8.55 9.39 -1.07
N ARG A 300 -9.69 9.14 -1.73
CA ARG A 300 -10.93 9.92 -1.53
C ARG A 300 -11.52 9.64 -0.14
N LEU A 301 -12.06 10.65 0.48
CA LEU A 301 -12.84 10.58 1.71
C LEU A 301 -14.26 11.07 1.45
N SER A 302 -15.26 10.46 2.10
CA SER A 302 -16.64 10.92 2.00
C SER A 302 -16.80 12.30 2.65
N GLU A 303 -17.72 13.11 2.12
CA GLU A 303 -18.01 14.45 2.66
C GLU A 303 -18.49 14.40 4.11
N GLU A 304 -19.25 13.37 4.47
CA GLU A 304 -19.73 13.13 5.82
C GLU A 304 -18.59 12.90 6.81
N PHE A 305 -17.61 12.05 6.45
CA PHE A 305 -16.43 11.80 7.27
C PHE A 305 -15.55 13.05 7.37
N VAL A 306 -15.35 13.76 6.29
CA VAL A 306 -14.57 15.02 6.26
C VAL A 306 -15.21 16.06 7.20
N GLY A 307 -16.52 16.29 7.08
CA GLY A 307 -17.24 17.24 7.93
C GLY A 307 -17.18 16.89 9.41
N SER A 308 -17.37 15.61 9.75
CA SER A 308 -17.26 15.11 11.13
C SER A 308 -15.84 15.26 11.69
N THR A 309 -14.83 14.99 10.86
CA THR A 309 -13.44 15.08 11.25
C THR A 309 -12.99 16.53 11.44
N PHE A 310 -13.43 17.47 10.60
CA PHE A 310 -13.12 18.88 10.82
C PHE A 310 -13.69 19.41 12.13
N LYS A 311 -14.92 19.05 12.48
CA LYS A 311 -15.50 19.37 13.79
C LYS A 311 -14.71 18.76 14.95
N TYR A 312 -14.27 17.51 14.77
CA TYR A 312 -13.44 16.84 15.77
C TYR A 312 -12.09 17.54 15.97
N ILE A 313 -11.43 17.94 14.88
CA ILE A 313 -10.16 18.69 14.93
C ILE A 313 -10.37 20.02 15.63
N GLU A 314 -11.41 20.79 15.28
CA GLU A 314 -11.70 22.07 15.90
C GLU A 314 -11.88 21.94 17.43
N ASN A 315 -12.66 20.94 17.87
CA ASN A 315 -12.99 20.74 19.27
C ASN A 315 -11.81 20.23 20.12
N ASN A 316 -10.91 19.43 19.55
CA ASN A 316 -9.86 18.75 20.30
C ASN A 316 -8.47 19.37 20.11
N TYR A 317 -8.23 20.08 19.02
CA TYR A 317 -6.92 20.67 18.69
C TYR A 317 -7.00 22.18 18.44
N GLY A 318 -8.16 22.71 18.07
CA GLY A 318 -8.38 24.10 17.75
C GLY A 318 -8.52 24.35 16.22
N ALA A 319 -9.17 25.46 15.88
CA ALA A 319 -9.46 25.82 14.49
C ALA A 319 -8.20 26.01 13.61
N ASN A 320 -7.08 26.39 14.21
CA ASN A 320 -5.80 26.55 13.51
C ASN A 320 -5.18 25.24 13.03
N TYR A 321 -5.67 24.08 13.51
CA TYR A 321 -5.25 22.75 13.04
C TYR A 321 -6.10 22.18 11.91
N ILE A 322 -7.20 22.85 11.55
CA ILE A 322 -8.04 22.41 10.42
C ILE A 322 -7.25 22.58 9.13
N GLY A 323 -7.12 21.48 8.39
CA GLY A 323 -6.46 21.42 7.09
C GLY A 323 -7.45 21.52 5.93
N TYR A 324 -7.20 20.75 4.92
CA TYR A 324 -8.00 20.69 3.69
C TYR A 324 -8.01 19.29 3.10
N VAL A 325 -9.03 19.01 2.29
CA VAL A 325 -9.10 17.76 1.54
C VAL A 325 -8.12 17.82 0.38
N LYS A 326 -7.14 16.93 0.39
CA LYS A 326 -6.15 16.85 -0.68
C LYS A 326 -6.77 16.20 -1.92
N LYS A 327 -6.64 16.87 -3.06
CA LYS A 327 -7.02 16.27 -4.34
C LYS A 327 -5.98 15.23 -4.72
N ALA A 328 -6.44 14.01 -5.03
CA ALA A 328 -5.58 13.02 -5.67
C ALA A 328 -5.02 13.60 -6.97
N LYS A 329 -3.76 13.31 -7.28
CA LYS A 329 -3.31 13.47 -8.66
C LYS A 329 -4.21 12.55 -9.50
N LYS A 330 -4.82 13.07 -10.57
CA LYS A 330 -5.53 12.25 -11.55
C LYS A 330 -4.53 11.23 -12.10
N THR A 331 -4.53 10.06 -11.55
CA THR A 331 -3.95 8.87 -12.19
C THR A 331 -5.09 8.27 -13.00
N GLU A 332 -4.80 7.90 -14.23
CA GLU A 332 -5.79 7.44 -15.20
C GLU A 332 -6.58 6.19 -14.77
N ASN A 333 -6.22 5.57 -13.63
CA ASN A 333 -6.69 4.24 -13.22
C ASN A 333 -7.31 4.19 -11.81
N VAL A 334 -7.77 5.30 -11.25
CA VAL A 334 -8.43 5.29 -9.93
C VAL A 334 -9.90 4.94 -10.13
N GLN A 335 -10.35 3.83 -9.55
CA GLN A 335 -11.78 3.53 -9.43
C GLN A 335 -12.41 4.57 -8.49
N ASP A 336 -13.01 5.61 -9.05
CA ASP A 336 -13.63 6.73 -8.32
C ASP A 336 -14.74 6.31 -7.32
N ALA A 337 -15.22 5.07 -7.43
CA ALA A 337 -16.25 4.53 -6.54
C ALA A 337 -15.76 4.18 -5.14
N HIS A 338 -14.45 3.96 -4.95
CA HIS A 338 -13.89 3.55 -3.66
C HIS A 338 -13.46 4.76 -2.82
N GLU A 339 -13.50 4.56 -1.51
CA GLU A 339 -12.89 5.48 -0.55
C GLU A 339 -11.52 4.98 -0.11
N ALA A 340 -10.73 5.87 0.49
CA ALA A 340 -9.52 5.52 1.23
C ALA A 340 -9.84 4.64 2.44
N ILE A 341 -8.82 4.00 2.99
CA ILE A 341 -8.94 3.26 4.25
C ILE A 341 -8.95 4.28 5.39
N ARG A 342 -10.07 4.36 6.10
CA ARG A 342 -10.32 5.29 7.20
C ARG A 342 -11.18 4.64 8.28
N PRO A 343 -11.22 5.17 9.50
CA PRO A 343 -12.20 4.73 10.50
C PRO A 343 -13.62 5.07 10.01
N THR A 344 -14.59 4.25 10.40
CA THR A 344 -16.00 4.51 10.06
C THR A 344 -16.57 5.67 10.87
N SER A 345 -16.00 5.97 12.04
CA SER A 345 -16.33 7.14 12.84
C SER A 345 -15.08 7.72 13.50
N ILE A 346 -14.86 9.01 13.33
CA ILE A 346 -13.77 9.72 14.01
C ILE A 346 -13.98 9.79 15.53
N LEU A 347 -15.20 9.61 16.00
CA LEU A 347 -15.53 9.62 17.43
C LEU A 347 -15.15 8.31 18.15
N ARG A 348 -14.92 7.21 17.40
CA ARG A 348 -14.38 5.97 17.95
C ARG A 348 -12.86 6.05 18.02
N THR A 349 -12.35 6.82 18.98
CA THR A 349 -10.91 6.94 19.18
C THR A 349 -10.29 5.58 19.52
N PRO A 350 -9.04 5.30 19.14
CA PRO A 350 -8.39 4.04 19.46
C PRO A 350 -8.47 3.69 20.95
N GLU A 351 -8.28 4.66 21.84
CA GLU A 351 -8.33 4.45 23.28
C GLU A 351 -9.72 4.06 23.77
N SER A 352 -10.78 4.61 23.16
CA SER A 352 -12.16 4.33 23.58
C SER A 352 -12.65 2.90 23.29
N ILE A 353 -11.98 2.21 22.36
CA ILE A 353 -12.37 0.86 21.93
C ILE A 353 -11.27 -0.19 22.16
N LYS A 354 -10.20 0.19 22.83
CA LYS A 354 -9.01 -0.64 23.05
C LYS A 354 -9.33 -1.99 23.70
N GLU A 355 -10.24 -2.02 24.66
CA GLU A 355 -10.63 -3.23 25.38
C GLU A 355 -11.34 -4.28 24.51
N TYR A 356 -11.92 -3.88 23.36
CA TYR A 356 -12.62 -4.77 22.43
C TYR A 356 -11.71 -5.33 21.34
N LEU A 357 -10.45 -4.89 21.28
CA LEU A 357 -9.49 -5.24 20.26
C LEU A 357 -8.35 -6.07 20.83
N SER A 358 -7.86 -7.03 20.06
CA SER A 358 -6.55 -7.61 20.34
C SER A 358 -5.46 -6.54 20.19
N GLN A 359 -4.28 -6.79 20.74
CA GLN A 359 -3.17 -5.86 20.66
C GLN A 359 -2.79 -5.49 19.21
N ASP A 360 -2.83 -6.47 18.31
CA ASP A 360 -2.48 -6.25 16.90
C ASP A 360 -3.60 -5.51 16.15
N GLU A 361 -4.86 -5.84 16.41
CA GLU A 361 -6.01 -5.10 15.88
C GLU A 361 -5.99 -3.64 16.35
N TYR A 362 -5.70 -3.40 17.62
CA TYR A 362 -5.57 -2.06 18.18
C TYR A 362 -4.45 -1.26 17.51
N LYS A 363 -3.27 -1.85 17.33
CA LYS A 363 -2.15 -1.18 16.66
C LYS A 363 -2.50 -0.78 15.22
N LEU A 364 -3.13 -1.69 14.48
CA LEU A 364 -3.53 -1.42 13.09
C LEU A 364 -4.64 -0.37 13.02
N TYR A 365 -5.67 -0.48 13.88
CA TYR A 365 -6.74 0.50 13.94
C TYR A 365 -6.22 1.90 14.29
N LYS A 366 -5.34 1.99 15.30
CA LYS A 366 -4.70 3.24 15.70
C LYS A 366 -3.92 3.87 14.53
N LEU A 367 -3.15 3.08 13.80
CA LEU A 367 -2.40 3.53 12.63
C LEU A 367 -3.34 4.11 11.56
N ILE A 368 -4.44 3.42 11.24
CA ILE A 368 -5.44 3.86 10.25
C ILE A 368 -6.15 5.12 10.73
N TYR A 369 -6.55 5.17 12.00
CA TYR A 369 -7.24 6.30 12.62
C TYR A 369 -6.38 7.57 12.58
N GLU A 370 -5.16 7.48 13.07
CA GLU A 370 -4.24 8.62 13.14
C GLU A 370 -3.82 9.10 11.74
N ARG A 371 -3.69 8.20 10.76
CA ARG A 371 -3.44 8.56 9.37
C ARG A 371 -4.58 9.34 8.75
N ALA A 372 -5.81 8.88 8.92
CA ALA A 372 -6.99 9.55 8.38
C ALA A 372 -7.23 10.91 9.04
N LEU A 373 -7.11 11.00 10.36
CA LEU A 373 -7.20 12.25 11.11
C LEU A 373 -6.13 13.24 10.62
N SER A 374 -4.88 12.83 10.56
CA SER A 374 -3.75 13.66 10.13
C SER A 374 -3.87 14.13 8.70
N SER A 375 -4.50 13.35 7.82
CA SER A 375 -4.69 13.72 6.41
C SER A 375 -5.58 14.95 6.23
N LEU A 376 -6.42 15.26 7.20
CA LEU A 376 -7.34 16.42 7.23
C LEU A 376 -6.85 17.55 8.13
N MET A 377 -5.70 17.38 8.78
CA MET A 377 -5.07 18.42 9.58
C MET A 377 -4.19 19.32 8.73
N LYS A 378 -3.93 20.52 9.24
CA LYS A 378 -3.08 21.52 8.59
C LYS A 378 -1.64 21.02 8.46
N ASP A 379 -0.99 21.44 7.38
CA ASP A 379 0.44 21.19 7.15
C ASP A 379 1.28 21.69 8.33
N ALA A 380 2.35 20.99 8.64
CA ALA A 380 3.35 21.47 9.57
C ALA A 380 4.24 22.53 8.90
N LYS A 381 4.84 23.39 9.69
CA LYS A 381 5.79 24.41 9.23
C LYS A 381 7.14 24.20 9.89
N VAL A 382 8.17 24.22 9.10
CA VAL A 382 9.56 24.20 9.55
C VAL A 382 10.30 25.43 9.04
N GLU A 383 11.15 26.01 9.88
CA GLU A 383 12.13 27.00 9.46
C GLU A 383 13.43 26.27 9.14
N VAL A 384 13.88 26.39 7.91
CA VAL A 384 15.18 25.85 7.48
C VAL A 384 16.21 26.97 7.49
N THR A 385 17.26 26.80 8.29
CA THR A 385 18.41 27.67 8.31
C THR A 385 19.53 27.06 7.47
N SER A 386 20.02 27.76 6.48
CA SER A 386 21.18 27.38 5.66
C SER A 386 22.31 28.38 5.89
N VAL A 387 23.50 27.85 6.13
CA VAL A 387 24.69 28.65 6.41
C VAL A 387 25.78 28.32 5.42
N THR A 388 26.38 29.34 4.82
CA THR A 388 27.56 29.22 3.97
C THR A 388 28.74 29.91 4.62
N LEU A 389 29.89 29.23 4.63
CA LEU A 389 31.13 29.72 5.20
C LEU A 389 32.23 29.61 4.16
N TYR A 390 33.09 30.64 4.08
CA TYR A 390 34.29 30.62 3.26
C TYR A 390 35.55 30.40 4.12
N ASN A 391 36.42 29.57 3.60
CA ASN A 391 37.78 29.45 4.06
C ASN A 391 38.68 29.54 2.83
N ASN A 392 39.36 30.68 2.65
CA ASN A 392 39.96 31.05 1.38
C ASN A 392 38.90 30.98 0.25
N ASP A 393 39.19 30.30 -0.85
CA ASP A 393 38.24 30.10 -1.97
C ASP A 393 37.34 28.87 -1.80
N TYR A 394 37.41 28.17 -0.66
CA TYR A 394 36.60 26.99 -0.37
C TYR A 394 35.32 27.38 0.33
N LEU A 395 34.20 26.84 -0.16
CA LEU A 395 32.88 27.01 0.41
C LEU A 395 32.47 25.79 1.23
N PHE A 396 32.12 26.04 2.48
CA PHE A 396 31.53 25.04 3.38
C PHE A 396 30.06 25.34 3.60
N LYS A 397 29.26 24.31 3.73
CA LYS A 397 27.82 24.43 3.95
C LYS A 397 27.35 23.62 5.14
N THR A 398 26.38 24.17 5.83
CA THR A 398 25.58 23.42 6.81
C THR A 398 24.14 23.90 6.75
N SER A 399 23.22 23.04 7.20
CA SER A 399 21.82 23.39 7.32
C SER A 399 21.20 22.69 8.52
N GLY A 400 20.20 23.31 9.07
CA GLY A 400 19.35 22.74 10.11
C GLY A 400 17.92 23.18 9.93
N GLN A 401 17.00 22.56 10.68
CA GLN A 401 15.60 22.95 10.66
C GLN A 401 15.02 22.92 12.07
N VAL A 402 14.05 23.77 12.29
CA VAL A 402 13.29 23.86 13.55
C VAL A 402 11.80 23.81 13.21
N LEU A 403 11.04 23.02 13.97
CA LEU A 403 9.60 22.97 13.84
C LEU A 403 8.99 24.26 14.41
N VAL A 404 8.29 25.01 13.55
CA VAL A 404 7.61 26.26 13.91
C VAL A 404 6.15 26.03 14.27
N PHE A 405 5.49 25.15 13.52
CA PHE A 405 4.12 24.73 13.76
C PHE A 405 3.99 23.23 13.49
N ASP A 406 3.50 22.49 14.47
CA ASP A 406 3.45 21.03 14.38
C ASP A 406 2.34 20.51 13.44
N GLY A 407 1.23 21.24 13.28
CA GLY A 407 0.17 20.86 12.36
C GLY A 407 -0.24 19.39 12.53
N TYR A 408 -0.27 18.63 11.43
CA TYR A 408 -0.61 17.20 11.45
C TYR A 408 0.37 16.33 12.26
N LEU A 409 1.59 16.79 12.50
CA LEU A 409 2.56 16.09 13.32
C LEU A 409 2.15 16.00 14.79
N LYS A 410 1.20 16.84 15.23
CA LYS A 410 0.56 16.73 16.55
C LYS A 410 0.06 15.31 16.82
N VAL A 411 -0.45 14.65 15.79
CA VAL A 411 -0.99 13.28 15.84
C VAL A 411 -0.02 12.26 15.21
N TYR A 412 0.71 12.64 14.17
CA TYR A 412 1.40 11.70 13.28
C TYR A 412 2.91 11.62 13.47
N LYS A 413 3.46 12.31 14.46
CA LYS A 413 4.92 12.40 14.70
C LYS A 413 5.62 11.04 14.81
N ASP A 414 5.01 10.07 15.49
CA ASP A 414 5.62 8.75 15.74
C ASP A 414 5.82 7.91 14.47
N TYR A 415 5.10 8.25 13.41
CA TYR A 415 5.18 7.55 12.12
C TYR A 415 6.13 8.21 11.13
N GLU A 416 6.55 9.44 11.40
CA GLU A 416 7.54 10.12 10.58
C GLU A 416 8.95 9.93 11.13
N SER A 417 9.91 9.86 10.21
CA SER A 417 11.33 9.93 10.54
C SER A 417 11.79 11.36 10.31
N SER A 418 11.86 12.17 11.34
CA SER A 418 12.53 13.46 11.29
C SER A 418 13.52 13.53 12.44
N GLU A 419 14.79 13.55 12.10
CA GLU A 419 15.80 14.09 13.01
C GLU A 419 15.85 15.60 12.78
N ASP A 420 15.38 16.36 13.74
CA ASP A 420 15.53 17.81 13.72
C ASP A 420 17.01 18.13 14.04
N LYS A 421 17.76 18.49 13.00
CA LYS A 421 19.09 19.06 13.19
C LYS A 421 18.92 20.54 13.53
N VAL A 422 18.98 20.85 14.80
CA VAL A 422 18.91 22.23 15.28
C VAL A 422 20.29 22.86 15.16
N LEU A 423 20.39 23.97 14.41
CA LEU A 423 21.57 24.84 14.44
C LEU A 423 21.43 25.85 15.59
N PRO A 424 22.52 26.23 16.25
CA PRO A 424 22.48 27.34 17.20
C PRO A 424 22.10 28.65 16.50
N SER A 425 21.64 29.64 17.25
CA SER A 425 21.38 30.96 16.67
C SER A 425 22.69 31.58 16.19
N LEU A 426 22.79 31.75 14.88
CA LEU A 426 23.96 32.33 14.21
C LEU A 426 23.71 33.78 13.73
N ASP A 427 22.57 34.37 14.11
CA ASP A 427 22.13 35.68 13.64
C ASP A 427 23.16 36.79 13.92
N ASN A 428 23.94 36.65 15.01
CA ASN A 428 24.99 37.59 15.38
C ASN A 428 26.34 37.38 14.66
N TYR A 429 26.44 36.35 13.81
CA TYR A 429 27.68 35.96 13.15
C TYR A 429 27.73 36.28 11.67
N GLN A 430 26.67 36.82 11.08
CA GLN A 430 26.66 37.16 9.64
C GLN A 430 27.76 38.17 9.33
N ASN A 431 28.57 37.85 8.31
CA ASN A 431 29.78 38.59 7.92
C ASN A 431 30.87 38.68 9.01
N LYS A 432 30.86 37.74 9.96
CA LYS A 432 31.90 37.66 11.01
C LYS A 432 32.77 36.44 10.84
N GLU A 433 33.97 36.54 11.36
CA GLU A 433 34.90 35.44 11.45
C GLU A 433 34.50 34.48 12.59
N ILE A 434 34.65 33.18 12.33
CA ILE A 434 34.49 32.13 13.31
C ILE A 434 35.65 31.14 13.20
N THR A 435 36.14 30.68 14.34
CA THR A 435 37.26 29.74 14.39
C THR A 435 36.78 28.31 14.56
N ALA A 436 37.23 27.43 13.68
CA ALA A 436 36.98 25.99 13.82
C ALA A 436 37.80 25.41 14.96
N VAL A 437 37.17 24.56 15.76
CA VAL A 437 37.82 23.77 16.81
C VAL A 437 38.73 22.71 16.15
N LYS A 438 38.23 22.14 15.04
CA LYS A 438 38.94 21.09 14.30
C LYS A 438 38.46 21.09 12.84
N ILE A 439 39.40 20.80 11.94
CA ILE A 439 39.08 20.49 10.54
C ILE A 439 39.72 19.14 10.24
N GLU A 440 38.96 18.22 9.70
CA GLU A 440 39.48 16.90 9.36
C GLU A 440 38.85 16.35 8.08
N TYR A 441 39.57 15.45 7.43
CA TYR A 441 38.99 14.63 6.38
C TYR A 441 38.60 13.26 6.94
N SER A 442 37.59 12.65 6.37
CA SER A 442 37.15 11.30 6.68
C SER A 442 37.01 10.48 5.40
N SER A 443 37.39 9.20 5.49
CA SER A 443 37.20 8.23 4.42
C SER A 443 35.82 7.61 4.49
N HIS A 444 35.19 7.48 3.35
CA HIS A 444 33.88 6.85 3.15
C HIS A 444 33.92 5.92 1.95
N PHE A 445 33.04 4.96 1.94
CA PHE A 445 32.86 4.04 0.81
C PHE A 445 31.44 4.16 0.27
N THR A 446 31.30 4.12 -1.06
CA THR A 446 30.00 3.97 -1.71
C THR A 446 29.39 2.63 -1.29
N LYS A 447 28.07 2.58 -1.18
CA LYS A 447 27.35 1.38 -0.74
C LYS A 447 26.49 0.82 -1.86
N PRO A 448 26.38 -0.52 -1.96
CA PRO A 448 25.49 -1.13 -2.93
C PRO A 448 24.03 -0.74 -2.65
N PRO A 449 23.13 -0.87 -3.65
CA PRO A 449 21.73 -0.69 -3.42
C PRO A 449 21.22 -1.66 -2.35
N LEU A 450 20.25 -1.23 -1.56
CA LEU A 450 19.67 -2.06 -0.50
C LEU A 450 18.75 -3.14 -1.10
N ARG A 451 18.81 -4.34 -0.52
CA ARG A 451 17.80 -5.38 -0.80
C ARG A 451 16.40 -4.88 -0.48
N TYR A 452 15.41 -5.41 -1.19
CA TYR A 452 14.01 -5.09 -0.93
C TYR A 452 13.58 -5.60 0.44
N THR A 453 12.97 -4.74 1.23
CA THR A 453 12.06 -5.13 2.31
C THR A 453 10.66 -5.35 1.72
N GLU A 454 9.75 -5.95 2.48
CA GLU A 454 8.36 -6.11 2.05
C GLU A 454 7.73 -4.76 1.67
N SER A 455 7.93 -3.74 2.49
CA SER A 455 7.48 -2.37 2.23
C SER A 455 8.02 -1.79 0.92
N LYS A 456 9.34 -1.91 0.68
CA LYS A 456 9.96 -1.39 -0.54
C LYS A 456 9.53 -2.14 -1.79
N LEU A 457 9.34 -3.47 -1.68
CA LEU A 457 8.87 -4.26 -2.82
C LEU A 457 7.44 -3.89 -3.22
N ILE A 458 6.55 -3.69 -2.25
CA ILE A 458 5.18 -3.24 -2.51
C ILE A 458 5.19 -1.88 -3.20
N LYS A 459 5.98 -0.95 -2.67
CA LYS A 459 6.12 0.38 -3.26
C LYS A 459 6.61 0.30 -4.71
N GLU A 460 7.63 -0.48 -4.97
CA GLU A 460 8.19 -0.70 -6.32
C GLU A 460 7.14 -1.32 -7.26
N MET A 461 6.40 -2.33 -6.80
CA MET A 461 5.32 -2.93 -7.59
C MET A 461 4.23 -1.93 -7.94
N GLU A 462 3.84 -1.07 -7.00
CA GLU A 462 2.87 0.00 -7.22
C GLU A 462 3.38 1.03 -8.23
N GLU A 463 4.60 1.54 -8.06
CA GLU A 463 5.22 2.53 -8.95
C GLU A 463 5.41 2.00 -10.37
N LEU A 464 5.71 0.72 -10.52
CA LEU A 464 5.83 0.04 -11.82
C LEU A 464 4.48 -0.37 -12.42
N GLY A 465 3.37 -0.25 -11.68
CA GLY A 465 2.04 -0.64 -12.14
C GLY A 465 1.82 -2.16 -12.23
N ILE A 466 2.68 -2.96 -11.59
CA ILE A 466 2.55 -4.42 -11.53
C ILE A 466 1.84 -4.84 -10.24
N GLY A 467 0.70 -5.47 -10.38
CA GLY A 467 -0.15 -5.81 -9.25
C GLY A 467 -1.20 -4.74 -8.94
N ARG A 468 -2.10 -5.08 -8.04
CA ARG A 468 -3.22 -4.25 -7.59
C ARG A 468 -3.48 -4.53 -6.10
N PRO A 469 -4.33 -3.76 -5.41
CA PRO A 469 -4.65 -3.96 -3.99
C PRO A 469 -4.97 -5.41 -3.60
N SER A 470 -5.60 -6.16 -4.48
CA SER A 470 -5.94 -7.57 -4.25
C SER A 470 -4.76 -8.55 -4.40
N THR A 471 -3.64 -8.14 -5.00
CA THR A 471 -2.56 -9.07 -5.40
C THR A 471 -1.23 -8.84 -4.69
N TYR A 472 -0.95 -7.67 -4.10
CA TYR A 472 0.35 -7.38 -3.46
C TYR A 472 0.71 -8.42 -2.39
N ALA A 473 -0.13 -8.59 -1.39
CA ALA A 473 0.12 -9.52 -0.29
C ALA A 473 0.24 -10.97 -0.77
N LYS A 474 -0.66 -11.39 -1.69
CA LYS A 474 -0.67 -12.73 -2.25
C LYS A 474 0.61 -13.03 -3.05
N THR A 475 1.09 -12.08 -3.82
CA THR A 475 2.32 -12.23 -4.60
C THR A 475 3.52 -12.48 -3.69
N ILE A 476 3.70 -11.64 -2.67
CA ILE A 476 4.80 -11.78 -1.71
C ILE A 476 4.72 -13.10 -0.96
N ASP A 477 3.54 -13.46 -0.50
CA ASP A 477 3.32 -14.71 0.23
C ASP A 477 3.63 -15.93 -0.65
N THR A 478 3.21 -15.91 -1.91
CA THR A 478 3.53 -16.96 -2.88
C THR A 478 5.04 -17.13 -3.09
N LEU A 479 5.81 -16.05 -3.20
CA LEU A 479 7.28 -16.13 -3.35
C LEU A 479 7.94 -16.82 -2.15
N LYS A 480 7.46 -16.55 -0.94
CA LYS A 480 7.94 -17.21 0.29
C LYS A 480 7.51 -18.68 0.36
N GLU A 481 6.24 -18.98 0.11
CA GLU A 481 5.69 -20.36 0.13
C GLU A 481 6.31 -21.28 -0.93
N ARG A 482 6.77 -20.73 -2.03
CA ARG A 482 7.44 -21.47 -3.10
C ARG A 482 8.95 -21.64 -2.85
N ASP A 483 9.49 -21.07 -1.78
CA ASP A 483 10.93 -21.02 -1.49
C ASP A 483 11.76 -20.32 -2.59
N TYR A 484 11.17 -19.35 -3.29
CA TYR A 484 11.89 -18.57 -4.31
C TYR A 484 12.69 -17.45 -3.70
N VAL A 485 12.27 -17.01 -2.52
CA VAL A 485 12.97 -16.01 -1.71
C VAL A 485 13.01 -16.44 -0.25
N LYS A 486 14.06 -16.01 0.44
CA LYS A 486 14.19 -16.07 1.90
C LYS A 486 14.16 -14.66 2.47
N VAL A 487 13.75 -14.54 3.71
CA VAL A 487 13.77 -13.27 4.44
C VAL A 487 14.92 -13.30 5.45
N LEU A 488 15.93 -12.46 5.24
CA LEU A 488 17.06 -12.28 6.15
C LEU A 488 17.06 -10.81 6.60
N ASP A 489 17.05 -10.58 7.89
CA ASP A 489 16.99 -9.23 8.47
C ASP A 489 15.90 -8.35 7.83
N LYS A 490 14.70 -8.90 7.67
CA LYS A 490 13.53 -8.27 7.03
C LYS A 490 13.72 -7.94 5.53
N LYS A 491 14.74 -8.47 4.88
CA LYS A 491 15.07 -8.23 3.47
C LYS A 491 14.93 -9.53 2.67
N PHE A 492 14.43 -9.41 1.45
CA PHE A 492 14.32 -10.52 0.52
C PHE A 492 15.68 -10.85 -0.11
N VAL A 493 16.03 -12.12 -0.05
CA VAL A 493 17.18 -12.70 -0.75
C VAL A 493 16.67 -13.82 -1.65
N PRO A 494 16.99 -13.82 -2.96
CA PRO A 494 16.56 -14.88 -3.83
C PRO A 494 17.27 -16.19 -3.47
N THR A 495 16.56 -17.31 -3.59
CA THR A 495 17.15 -18.64 -3.48
C THR A 495 17.75 -19.07 -4.81
N GLU A 496 18.55 -20.13 -4.79
CA GLU A 496 19.08 -20.73 -6.03
C GLU A 496 17.96 -21.11 -7.01
N VAL A 497 16.88 -21.74 -6.51
CA VAL A 497 15.71 -22.08 -7.32
C VAL A 497 15.04 -20.83 -7.89
N GLY A 498 14.90 -19.77 -7.09
CA GLY A 498 14.35 -18.49 -7.54
C GLY A 498 15.17 -17.87 -8.67
N ILE A 499 16.49 -17.93 -8.58
CA ILE A 499 17.40 -17.42 -9.63
C ILE A 499 17.26 -18.28 -10.90
N ILE A 500 17.30 -19.61 -10.81
CA ILE A 500 17.16 -20.52 -11.94
C ILE A 500 15.84 -20.30 -12.69
N ILE A 501 14.74 -20.17 -11.97
CA ILE A 501 13.41 -19.91 -12.55
C ILE A 501 13.41 -18.56 -13.27
N THR A 502 13.94 -17.52 -12.66
CA THR A 502 14.03 -16.19 -13.27
C THR A 502 14.83 -16.25 -14.58
N ASP A 503 15.97 -16.92 -14.59
CA ASP A 503 16.82 -17.05 -15.78
C ASP A 503 16.11 -17.82 -16.89
N LYS A 504 15.47 -18.92 -16.58
CA LYS A 504 14.72 -19.70 -17.58
C LYS A 504 13.53 -18.94 -18.15
N LEU A 505 12.82 -18.18 -17.30
CA LEU A 505 11.72 -17.34 -17.76
C LEU A 505 12.21 -16.17 -18.63
N GLN A 506 13.36 -15.58 -18.31
CA GLN A 506 13.96 -14.53 -19.14
C GLN A 506 14.55 -15.07 -20.46
N GLU A 507 15.09 -16.28 -20.45
CA GLU A 507 15.62 -16.93 -21.66
C GLU A 507 14.52 -17.23 -22.68
N PHE A 508 13.37 -17.78 -22.24
CA PHE A 508 12.34 -18.31 -23.13
C PHE A 508 11.06 -17.46 -23.20
N PHE A 509 10.78 -16.65 -22.19
CA PHE A 509 9.49 -15.96 -22.02
C PHE A 509 9.62 -14.47 -21.69
N LYS A 510 10.74 -13.85 -22.05
CA LYS A 510 11.01 -12.43 -21.76
C LYS A 510 9.91 -11.47 -22.25
N ASN A 511 9.18 -11.84 -23.30
CA ASN A 511 8.14 -11.00 -23.88
C ASN A 511 6.84 -10.96 -23.06
N ILE A 512 6.62 -11.93 -22.17
CA ILE A 512 5.43 -12.02 -21.31
C ILE A 512 5.77 -11.94 -19.81
N ILE A 513 7.04 -12.15 -19.43
CA ILE A 513 7.51 -12.05 -18.05
C ILE A 513 8.42 -10.82 -17.95
N ASN A 514 7.82 -9.66 -18.02
CA ASN A 514 8.48 -8.37 -17.87
C ASN A 514 7.51 -7.34 -17.27
N VAL A 515 8.03 -6.20 -16.88
CA VAL A 515 7.26 -5.11 -16.24
C VAL A 515 6.26 -4.51 -17.22
N GLU A 516 6.68 -4.18 -18.44
CA GLU A 516 5.86 -3.48 -19.43
C GLU A 516 4.62 -4.30 -19.78
N TYR A 517 4.80 -5.56 -20.17
CA TYR A 517 3.69 -6.45 -20.49
C TYR A 517 2.73 -6.64 -19.30
N THR A 518 3.29 -6.80 -18.10
CA THR A 518 2.46 -7.01 -16.89
C THR A 518 1.65 -5.76 -16.56
N LYS A 519 2.25 -4.57 -16.69
CA LYS A 519 1.57 -3.29 -16.52
C LYS A 519 0.46 -3.11 -17.56
N GLU A 520 0.78 -3.30 -18.84
CA GLU A 520 -0.20 -3.20 -19.93
C GLU A 520 -1.41 -4.11 -19.71
N MET A 521 -1.17 -5.35 -19.30
CA MET A 521 -2.25 -6.29 -18.95
C MET A 521 -3.10 -5.81 -17.77
N GLU A 522 -2.50 -5.23 -16.73
CA GLU A 522 -3.24 -4.69 -15.61
C GLU A 522 -4.07 -3.46 -16.03
N ASP A 523 -3.51 -2.60 -16.85
CA ASP A 523 -4.20 -1.42 -17.39
C ASP A 523 -5.37 -1.81 -18.32
N ASP A 524 -5.19 -2.84 -19.16
CA ASP A 524 -6.27 -3.36 -20.01
C ASP A 524 -7.40 -4.00 -19.21
N LEU A 525 -7.07 -4.71 -18.11
CA LEU A 525 -8.08 -5.23 -17.21
C LEU A 525 -8.87 -4.12 -16.49
N ASP A 526 -8.23 -3.01 -16.19
CA ASP A 526 -8.91 -1.84 -15.62
C ASP A 526 -9.81 -1.16 -16.68
N LYS A 527 -9.38 -1.03 -17.94
CA LYS A 527 -10.22 -0.54 -19.04
C LYS A 527 -11.47 -1.41 -19.25
N ILE A 528 -11.33 -2.75 -19.22
CA ILE A 528 -12.49 -3.65 -19.29
C ILE A 528 -13.47 -3.36 -18.15
N ALA A 529 -12.97 -3.14 -16.93
CA ALA A 529 -13.80 -2.82 -15.77
C ALA A 529 -14.56 -1.48 -15.93
N GLU A 530 -14.02 -0.55 -16.74
CA GLU A 530 -14.64 0.74 -17.08
C GLU A 530 -15.57 0.66 -18.30
N GLY A 531 -15.66 -0.49 -18.97
CA GLY A 531 -16.53 -0.71 -20.13
C GLY A 531 -15.88 -0.35 -21.47
N ASN A 532 -14.55 -0.29 -21.53
CA ASN A 532 -13.75 0.01 -22.75
C ASN A 532 -13.11 -1.24 -23.33
#